data_2d55d7b422b8cfb507c34b9b28d8778f
#
_entry.id   2d55d7b422b8cfb507c34b9b28d8778f
#
_cell.length_a   1.000
_cell.length_b   1.000
_cell.length_c   1.000
_cell.angle_alpha   90.00
_cell.angle_beta   90.00
_cell.angle_gamma   90.00
#
_symmetry.space_group_name_H-M   'P 1'
#
loop_
_entity.id
_entity.type
_entity.pdbx_description
1 polymer ?
#
loop_
_entity_poly.entity_id
_entity_poly.type
_entity_poly.pdbx_seq_one_letter_code
_entity_poly.pdbx_strand_id
1 'polypeptide(L)'
;MQSSGEGQVALDQGNSSAKASAPLVNPLAAHPVNPDSSATSEQSEDASRRQPTAAASASTELARAKMTLKASLRHFDDFPIKGIDFVDIMPLFMDIAVHQTLNHALYLQVKEAFPTKPDVIVGLDARGFLFGPGLAIRLGTAFAPVRKKGKLPGPCATAAYEKEYGTDLFQMQEDAVKPGQKVLIVDDIIATGGSAKAAADLVKQLKGEVMGYLFILEIPGLNGKEKLDDIPTVIMLEDA
;
A
#
# COMPACT_ATOMS: atom_id res chain seq x y z
N MET A 1 -4.33 -61.28 19.68
CA MET A 1 -4.81 -60.90 21.04
C MET A 1 -4.83 -59.38 21.01
N GLN A 2 -6.00 -58.81 20.73
CA GLN A 2 -6.82 -57.93 21.59
C GLN A 2 -6.17 -56.57 21.82
N SER A 3 -6.81 -55.43 21.70
CA SER A 3 -8.22 -55.02 21.43
C SER A 3 -8.23 -53.51 21.27
N SER A 4 -8.94 -53.03 20.29
CA SER A 4 -10.06 -52.07 20.32
C SER A 4 -10.04 -50.91 21.35
N GLY A 5 -10.22 -49.69 20.87
CA GLY A 5 -10.59 -48.54 21.65
C GLY A 5 -11.08 -47.40 20.75
N GLU A 6 -12.28 -47.54 20.18
CA GLU A 6 -13.03 -46.44 19.55
C GLU A 6 -13.57 -45.53 20.63
N GLY A 7 -13.31 -44.22 20.50
CA GLY A 7 -13.91 -43.16 21.30
C GLY A 7 -14.75 -42.25 20.41
N GLN A 8 -16.04 -42.56 20.23
CA GLN A 8 -17.06 -41.69 19.68
C GLN A 8 -17.34 -40.56 20.67
N VAL A 9 -17.19 -39.29 20.26
CA VAL A 9 -17.74 -38.14 20.97
C VAL A 9 -18.95 -37.64 20.22
N ALA A 10 -20.08 -37.71 20.92
CA ALA A 10 -21.40 -37.31 20.47
C ALA A 10 -21.51 -35.81 20.23
N LEU A 11 -22.20 -35.44 19.13
CA LEU A 11 -22.63 -34.08 18.82
C LEU A 11 -23.88 -33.76 19.64
N ASP A 12 -23.78 -32.77 20.52
CA ASP A 12 -24.91 -32.17 21.22
C ASP A 12 -25.50 -31.04 20.38
N GLN A 13 -26.76 -31.22 19.96
CA GLN A 13 -27.54 -30.21 19.23
C GLN A 13 -28.28 -29.33 20.23
N GLY A 14 -27.73 -28.17 20.55
CA GLY A 14 -28.41 -27.11 21.31
C GLY A 14 -29.12 -26.13 20.39
N ASN A 15 -30.43 -26.31 20.26
CA ASN A 15 -31.36 -25.40 19.63
C ASN A 15 -31.55 -24.15 20.51
N SER A 16 -31.24 -22.94 20.01
CA SER A 16 -31.57 -21.68 20.67
C SER A 16 -32.08 -20.65 19.68
N SER A 17 -33.34 -20.33 19.88
CA SER A 17 -34.20 -19.40 19.15
C SER A 17 -33.60 -17.99 19.04
N ALA A 18 -33.55 -17.49 17.82
CA ALA A 18 -33.26 -16.09 17.51
C ALA A 18 -34.48 -15.21 17.83
N LYS A 19 -34.34 -14.27 18.78
CA LYS A 19 -35.25 -13.13 18.94
C LYS A 19 -34.85 -12.01 18.00
N ALA A 20 -35.74 -11.65 17.11
CA ALA A 20 -35.64 -10.48 16.24
C ALA A 20 -35.70 -9.20 17.08
N SER A 21 -34.73 -8.31 16.90
CA SER A 21 -34.72 -6.95 17.43
C SER A 21 -35.18 -5.98 16.34
N ALA A 22 -36.18 -5.15 16.70
CA ALA A 22 -36.76 -4.13 15.84
C ALA A 22 -35.81 -2.94 15.56
N PRO A 23 -36.03 -2.19 14.46
CA PRO A 23 -35.17 -1.08 14.08
C PRO A 23 -35.42 0.17 14.95
N LEU A 24 -34.34 0.82 15.38
CA LEU A 24 -34.35 2.12 16.03
C LEU A 24 -34.74 3.23 15.06
N VAL A 25 -35.87 3.85 15.29
CA VAL A 25 -36.37 5.03 14.60
C VAL A 25 -35.71 6.26 15.23
N ASN A 26 -35.06 7.09 14.39
CA ASN A 26 -34.47 8.36 14.80
C ASN A 26 -35.48 9.48 14.57
N PRO A 27 -35.95 10.26 15.60
CA PRO A 27 -36.83 11.37 15.36
C PRO A 27 -36.04 12.63 14.97
N LEU A 28 -36.17 13.07 13.74
CA LEU A 28 -35.77 14.41 13.32
C LEU A 28 -36.73 15.42 13.95
N ALA A 29 -36.22 16.28 14.83
CA ALA A 29 -36.93 17.46 15.29
C ALA A 29 -36.76 18.59 14.27
N ALA A 30 -37.89 19.03 13.73
CA ALA A 30 -37.99 20.23 12.90
C ALA A 30 -37.87 21.47 13.76
N HIS A 31 -37.06 22.45 13.37
CA HIS A 31 -37.09 23.81 13.89
C HIS A 31 -37.66 24.75 12.86
N PRO A 32 -38.50 25.72 13.30
CA PRO A 32 -39.22 26.61 12.40
C PRO A 32 -38.36 27.74 11.83
N VAL A 33 -38.67 28.07 10.58
CA VAL A 33 -38.14 29.18 9.83
C VAL A 33 -38.79 30.48 10.32
N ASN A 34 -38.02 31.51 10.58
CA ASN A 34 -38.53 32.85 10.75
C ASN A 34 -37.95 33.75 9.66
N PRO A 35 -38.75 34.48 8.90
CA PRO A 35 -38.28 35.47 7.97
C PRO A 35 -38.38 36.86 8.61
N ASP A 36 -37.41 37.70 8.38
CA ASP A 36 -37.43 39.14 8.10
C ASP A 36 -36.14 39.84 8.52
N SER A 37 -35.51 40.56 7.73
CA SER A 37 -35.58 41.98 7.44
C SER A 37 -34.33 42.44 6.70
N SER A 38 -34.59 42.99 5.53
CA SER A 38 -33.93 44.10 4.87
C SER A 38 -32.80 44.83 5.62
N ALA A 39 -31.69 45.05 4.97
CA ALA A 39 -31.16 46.34 4.60
C ALA A 39 -29.65 46.33 4.32
N THR A 40 -29.38 46.98 3.26
CA THR A 40 -28.25 47.87 2.87
C THR A 40 -26.97 47.23 2.35
N SER A 41 -26.83 47.56 1.07
CA SER A 41 -25.60 47.54 0.28
C SER A 41 -24.48 48.35 0.96
N GLU A 42 -23.33 47.70 1.12
CA GLU A 42 -22.04 48.38 0.96
C GLU A 42 -21.12 47.48 0.17
N GLN A 43 -20.74 47.96 -1.00
CA GLN A 43 -19.67 47.44 -1.82
C GLN A 43 -18.36 47.67 -1.08
N SER A 44 -17.69 46.58 -0.70
CA SER A 44 -16.25 46.58 -0.48
C SER A 44 -15.66 45.53 -1.39
N GLU A 45 -14.92 46.03 -2.37
CA GLU A 45 -13.98 45.25 -3.16
C GLU A 45 -13.00 44.55 -2.19
N ASP A 46 -13.16 43.27 -1.99
CA ASP A 46 -12.11 42.50 -1.35
C ASP A 46 -11.63 41.40 -2.29
N ALA A 47 -10.32 41.48 -2.48
CA ALA A 47 -9.51 40.72 -3.37
C ALA A 47 -9.83 39.23 -3.30
N SER A 48 -10.14 38.68 -4.44
CA SER A 48 -10.07 37.28 -4.86
C SER A 48 -9.18 36.41 -3.98
N ARG A 49 -9.69 35.93 -2.88
CA ARG A 49 -9.14 34.79 -2.14
C ARG A 49 -9.52 33.53 -2.91
N ARG A 50 -8.74 33.23 -3.96
CA ARG A 50 -8.86 31.95 -4.68
C ARG A 50 -8.65 30.86 -3.66
N GLN A 51 -9.72 30.16 -3.28
CA GLN A 51 -9.58 28.92 -2.52
C GLN A 51 -8.71 27.95 -3.35
N PRO A 52 -7.70 27.32 -2.75
CA PRO A 52 -6.88 26.36 -3.46
C PRO A 52 -7.79 25.25 -4.00
N THR A 53 -7.56 24.84 -5.25
CA THR A 53 -8.28 23.72 -5.84
C THR A 53 -8.01 22.45 -5.00
N ALA A 54 -8.94 21.50 -5.01
CA ALA A 54 -8.79 20.25 -4.25
C ALA A 54 -7.45 19.52 -4.58
N ALA A 55 -6.99 19.61 -5.83
CA ALA A 55 -5.70 19.09 -6.25
C ALA A 55 -4.51 19.82 -5.60
N ALA A 56 -4.55 21.17 -5.52
CA ALA A 56 -3.49 21.93 -4.85
C ALA A 56 -3.44 21.68 -3.35
N SER A 57 -4.59 21.38 -2.70
CA SER A 57 -4.63 21.01 -1.29
C SER A 57 -4.05 19.61 -1.05
N ALA A 58 -4.33 18.64 -1.92
CA ALA A 58 -3.81 17.27 -1.83
C ALA A 58 -2.28 17.21 -2.02
N SER A 59 -1.75 17.97 -2.99
CA SER A 59 -0.30 18.07 -3.20
C SER A 59 0.43 18.71 -2.01
N THR A 60 -0.16 19.75 -1.40
CA THR A 60 0.38 20.36 -0.18
C THR A 60 0.33 19.40 1.00
N GLU A 61 -0.74 18.62 1.13
CA GLU A 61 -0.89 17.60 2.18
C GLU A 61 0.15 16.48 2.02
N LEU A 62 0.33 15.99 0.79
CA LEU A 62 1.36 14.99 0.48
C LEU A 62 2.77 15.51 0.82
N ALA A 63 3.09 16.75 0.46
CA ALA A 63 4.39 17.35 0.79
C ALA A 63 4.64 17.41 2.31
N ARG A 64 3.65 17.82 3.09
CA ARG A 64 3.75 17.82 4.58
C ARG A 64 3.92 16.42 5.14
N ALA A 65 3.16 15.45 4.61
CA ALA A 65 3.28 14.06 5.03
C ALA A 65 4.69 13.51 4.75
N LYS A 66 5.25 13.78 3.57
CA LYS A 66 6.63 13.39 3.22
C LYS A 66 7.66 13.98 4.19
N MET A 67 7.52 15.25 4.58
CA MET A 67 8.40 15.87 5.57
C MET A 67 8.33 15.16 6.93
N THR A 68 7.12 14.86 7.41
CA THR A 68 6.92 14.12 8.68
C THR A 68 7.55 12.73 8.61
N LEU A 69 7.35 12.01 7.50
CA LEU A 69 7.88 10.66 7.31
C LEU A 69 9.42 10.66 7.25
N LYS A 70 10.03 11.62 6.51
CA LYS A 70 11.50 11.77 6.49
C LYS A 70 12.07 12.03 7.90
N ALA A 71 11.45 12.92 8.66
CA ALA A 71 11.88 13.21 10.03
C ALA A 71 11.71 12.03 11.01
N SER A 72 10.92 11.01 10.63
CA SER A 72 10.71 9.81 11.43
C SER A 72 11.65 8.67 11.06
N LEU A 73 12.44 8.80 9.99
CA LEU A 73 13.44 7.80 9.62
C LEU A 73 14.57 7.80 10.65
N ARG A 74 15.25 6.66 10.76
CA ARG A 74 16.39 6.50 11.65
C ARG A 74 17.61 6.09 10.86
N HIS A 75 18.74 6.74 11.09
CA HIS A 75 19.98 6.51 10.39
C HIS A 75 20.96 5.74 11.28
N PHE A 76 21.71 4.83 10.69
CA PHE A 76 22.78 4.08 11.31
C PHE A 76 24.01 4.16 10.44
N ASP A 77 24.97 4.96 10.87
CA ASP A 77 26.28 5.05 10.22
C ASP A 77 27.03 3.71 10.30
N ASP A 78 27.80 3.41 9.26
CA ASP A 78 28.66 2.23 9.19
C ASP A 78 27.91 0.88 9.36
N PHE A 79 26.66 0.77 8.93
CA PHE A 79 25.88 -0.46 8.98
C PHE A 79 25.41 -0.92 7.58
N PRO A 80 25.48 -2.23 7.21
CA PRO A 80 26.09 -3.36 7.96
C PRO A 80 27.61 -3.38 7.87
N ILE A 81 28.21 -2.52 7.08
CA ILE A 81 29.65 -2.36 6.90
C ILE A 81 30.04 -0.89 6.90
N LYS A 82 31.30 -0.61 7.25
CA LYS A 82 31.84 0.75 7.30
C LYS A 82 31.65 1.51 5.98
N GLY A 83 31.19 2.75 6.06
CA GLY A 83 30.96 3.64 4.92
C GLY A 83 29.55 3.59 4.35
N ILE A 84 28.66 2.74 4.90
CA ILE A 84 27.24 2.69 4.54
C ILE A 84 26.43 3.45 5.59
N ASP A 85 25.67 4.45 5.17
CA ASP A 85 24.59 5.05 5.97
C ASP A 85 23.30 4.26 5.70
N PHE A 86 22.86 3.50 6.71
CA PHE A 86 21.68 2.66 6.62
C PHE A 86 20.45 3.42 7.11
N VAL A 87 19.48 3.54 6.24
CA VAL A 87 18.19 4.18 6.56
C VAL A 87 17.20 3.13 7.04
N ASP A 88 16.83 3.19 8.31
CA ASP A 88 15.86 2.30 8.93
C ASP A 88 14.44 2.89 8.84
N ILE A 89 13.58 2.18 8.14
CA ILE A 89 12.17 2.56 7.96
C ILE A 89 11.26 2.03 9.07
N MET A 90 11.73 1.19 9.98
CA MET A 90 10.88 0.60 11.02
C MET A 90 10.14 1.62 11.88
N PRO A 91 10.71 2.79 12.22
CA PRO A 91 9.98 3.83 12.93
C PRO A 91 8.69 4.29 12.26
N LEU A 92 8.59 4.17 10.92
CA LEU A 92 7.35 4.50 10.17
C LEU A 92 6.16 3.59 10.53
N PHE A 93 6.43 2.43 11.14
CA PHE A 93 5.42 1.43 11.53
C PHE A 93 5.24 1.32 13.04
N MET A 94 6.18 1.82 13.83
CA MET A 94 6.20 1.68 15.29
C MET A 94 5.34 2.75 16.00
N ASP A 95 5.11 3.89 15.36
CA ASP A 95 4.24 4.95 15.86
C ASP A 95 2.95 4.98 15.05
N ILE A 96 1.79 4.93 15.73
CA ILE A 96 0.49 4.84 15.05
C ILE A 96 0.19 6.09 14.21
N ALA A 97 0.55 7.29 14.67
CA ALA A 97 0.30 8.52 13.93
C ALA A 97 1.19 8.63 12.68
N VAL A 98 2.45 8.20 12.80
CA VAL A 98 3.38 8.13 11.67
C VAL A 98 2.92 7.06 10.68
N HIS A 99 2.49 5.88 11.14
CA HIS A 99 1.98 4.81 10.29
C HIS A 99 0.69 5.22 9.54
N GLN A 100 -0.23 5.92 10.20
CA GLN A 100 -1.41 6.50 9.55
C GLN A 100 -1.01 7.53 8.48
N THR A 101 -0.03 8.37 8.80
CA THR A 101 0.54 9.36 7.85
C THR A 101 1.15 8.66 6.65
N LEU A 102 1.93 7.59 6.84
CA LEU A 102 2.49 6.78 5.75
C LEU A 102 1.40 6.22 4.83
N ASN A 103 0.39 5.56 5.41
CA ASN A 103 -0.71 4.98 4.63
C ASN A 103 -1.49 6.04 3.85
N HIS A 104 -1.67 7.23 4.44
CA HIS A 104 -2.34 8.33 3.75
C HIS A 104 -1.48 8.90 2.63
N ALA A 105 -0.21 9.13 2.88
CA ALA A 105 0.73 9.66 1.91
C ALA A 105 0.93 8.72 0.71
N LEU A 106 1.04 7.40 0.94
CA LEU A 106 1.10 6.40 -0.14
C LEU A 106 -0.16 6.45 -1.03
N TYR A 107 -1.34 6.57 -0.41
CA TYR A 107 -2.59 6.72 -1.16
C TYR A 107 -2.59 7.99 -2.03
N LEU A 108 -2.22 9.14 -1.47
CA LEU A 108 -2.14 10.40 -2.21
C LEU A 108 -1.11 10.32 -3.34
N GLN A 109 0.05 9.71 -3.08
CA GLN A 109 1.10 9.54 -4.07
C GLN A 109 0.64 8.69 -5.25
N VAL A 110 -0.08 7.59 -5.01
CA VAL A 110 -0.64 6.76 -6.09
C VAL A 110 -1.67 7.55 -6.90
N LYS A 111 -2.54 8.31 -6.24
CA LYS A 111 -3.55 9.15 -6.90
C LYS A 111 -2.94 10.27 -7.75
N GLU A 112 -1.80 10.80 -7.35
CA GLU A 112 -1.08 11.85 -8.08
C GLU A 112 -0.28 11.29 -9.26
N ALA A 113 0.45 10.19 -9.02
CA ALA A 113 1.40 9.65 -9.99
C ALA A 113 0.76 8.78 -11.09
N PHE A 114 -0.37 8.15 -10.81
CA PHE A 114 -0.98 7.20 -11.75
C PHE A 114 -2.37 7.65 -12.17
N PRO A 115 -2.63 7.78 -13.48
CA PRO A 115 -3.92 8.29 -14.00
C PRO A 115 -5.08 7.33 -13.76
N THR A 116 -4.78 6.04 -13.58
CA THR A 116 -5.78 5.00 -13.33
C THR A 116 -5.47 4.25 -12.04
N LYS A 117 -6.51 3.75 -11.37
CA LYS A 117 -6.37 2.90 -10.19
C LYS A 117 -5.81 1.53 -10.60
N PRO A 118 -4.85 0.95 -9.86
CA PRO A 118 -4.45 -0.45 -10.06
C PRO A 118 -5.60 -1.41 -9.73
N ASP A 119 -5.62 -2.56 -10.39
CA ASP A 119 -6.52 -3.66 -10.05
C ASP A 119 -5.94 -4.51 -8.91
N VAL A 120 -4.61 -4.62 -8.86
CA VAL A 120 -3.89 -5.40 -7.87
C VAL A 120 -2.64 -4.64 -7.40
N ILE A 121 -2.43 -4.58 -6.09
CA ILE A 121 -1.14 -4.22 -5.48
C ILE A 121 -0.34 -5.51 -5.29
N VAL A 122 0.87 -5.56 -5.83
CA VAL A 122 1.81 -6.66 -5.63
C VAL A 122 2.90 -6.21 -4.67
N GLY A 123 2.97 -6.84 -3.50
CA GLY A 123 4.00 -6.54 -2.50
C GLY A 123 5.10 -7.60 -2.46
N LEU A 124 6.34 -7.18 -2.25
CA LEU A 124 7.50 -8.08 -2.18
C LEU A 124 7.81 -8.50 -0.73
N ASP A 125 8.22 -9.75 -0.55
CA ASP A 125 8.64 -10.34 0.74
C ASP A 125 9.98 -9.74 1.16
N ALA A 126 10.05 -9.04 2.32
CA ALA A 126 9.05 -9.00 3.38
C ALA A 126 8.43 -7.61 3.58
N ARG A 127 9.17 -6.51 3.31
CA ARG A 127 8.78 -5.19 3.78
C ARG A 127 7.67 -4.53 2.95
N GLY A 128 7.49 -4.93 1.68
CA GLY A 128 6.32 -4.58 0.90
C GLY A 128 4.98 -5.05 1.52
N PHE A 129 5.03 -6.06 2.42
CA PHE A 129 3.84 -6.54 3.13
C PHE A 129 3.42 -5.65 4.30
N LEU A 130 4.31 -4.80 4.80
CA LEU A 130 4.00 -3.94 5.93
C LEU A 130 3.00 -2.83 5.58
N PHE A 131 2.97 -2.41 4.31
CA PHE A 131 2.11 -1.31 3.86
C PHE A 131 1.26 -1.65 2.63
N GLY A 132 1.70 -2.60 1.79
CA GLY A 132 0.98 -3.00 0.57
C GLY A 132 -0.49 -3.36 0.80
N PRO A 133 -0.84 -4.23 1.78
CA PRO A 133 -2.23 -4.54 2.11
C PRO A 133 -3.04 -3.33 2.56
N GLY A 134 -2.46 -2.46 3.40
CA GLY A 134 -3.11 -1.22 3.84
C GLY A 134 -3.41 -0.27 2.69
N LEU A 135 -2.45 -0.11 1.78
CA LEU A 135 -2.62 0.68 0.55
C LEU A 135 -3.71 0.08 -0.35
N ALA A 136 -3.73 -1.25 -0.54
CA ALA A 136 -4.74 -1.94 -1.34
C ALA A 136 -6.15 -1.71 -0.80
N ILE A 137 -6.37 -1.87 0.51
CA ILE A 137 -7.65 -1.59 1.16
C ILE A 137 -8.07 -0.14 0.93
N ARG A 138 -7.16 0.81 1.09
CA ARG A 138 -7.46 2.25 0.94
C ARG A 138 -7.78 2.63 -0.51
N LEU A 139 -7.17 1.96 -1.49
CA LEU A 139 -7.47 2.12 -2.92
C LEU A 139 -8.72 1.34 -3.35
N GLY A 140 -9.23 0.43 -2.52
CA GLY A 140 -10.32 -0.48 -2.89
C GLY A 140 -9.91 -1.44 -4.00
N THR A 141 -8.75 -2.11 -3.85
CA THR A 141 -8.17 -3.03 -4.82
C THR A 141 -7.64 -4.30 -4.14
N ALA A 142 -7.28 -5.31 -4.92
CA ALA A 142 -6.72 -6.56 -4.42
C ALA A 142 -5.25 -6.39 -3.99
N PHE A 143 -4.77 -7.33 -3.17
CA PHE A 143 -3.35 -7.48 -2.82
C PHE A 143 -2.88 -8.90 -3.14
N ALA A 144 -1.70 -9.02 -3.74
CA ALA A 144 -1.04 -10.30 -4.00
C ALA A 144 0.42 -10.26 -3.51
N PRO A 145 0.89 -11.30 -2.80
CA PRO A 145 2.26 -11.37 -2.33
C PRO A 145 3.19 -11.99 -3.37
N VAL A 146 4.37 -11.42 -3.56
CA VAL A 146 5.53 -12.10 -4.15
C VAL A 146 6.40 -12.58 -3.00
N ARG A 147 6.73 -13.88 -3.00
CA ARG A 147 7.51 -14.49 -1.93
C ARG A 147 8.68 -15.32 -2.46
N LYS A 148 9.66 -15.54 -1.60
CA LYS A 148 10.75 -16.48 -1.87
C LYS A 148 10.19 -17.88 -2.13
N LYS A 149 10.85 -18.64 -3.04
CA LYS A 149 10.45 -20.00 -3.42
C LYS A 149 10.17 -20.90 -2.21
N GLY A 150 9.06 -21.64 -2.31
CA GLY A 150 8.62 -22.59 -1.28
C GLY A 150 7.87 -21.93 -0.10
N LYS A 151 7.52 -20.65 -0.19
CA LYS A 151 6.74 -19.93 0.84
C LYS A 151 5.27 -19.76 0.51
N LEU A 152 4.84 -20.14 -0.70
CA LEU A 152 3.44 -20.10 -1.14
C LEU A 152 2.94 -21.51 -1.47
N PRO A 153 1.71 -21.87 -1.07
CA PRO A 153 1.09 -23.14 -1.43
C PRO A 153 0.51 -23.11 -2.85
N GLY A 154 0.28 -24.29 -3.42
CA GLY A 154 -0.38 -24.46 -4.71
C GLY A 154 0.51 -24.14 -5.92
N PRO A 155 -0.09 -24.09 -7.12
CA PRO A 155 0.61 -23.71 -8.34
C PRO A 155 1.13 -22.27 -8.29
N CYS A 156 2.41 -22.10 -8.65
CA CYS A 156 3.07 -20.78 -8.59
C CYS A 156 3.91 -20.55 -9.84
N ALA A 157 3.78 -19.38 -10.43
CA ALA A 157 4.78 -18.84 -11.36
C ALA A 157 6.09 -18.57 -10.60
N THR A 158 7.23 -18.73 -11.27
CA THR A 158 8.56 -18.56 -10.67
C THR A 158 9.43 -17.69 -11.56
N ALA A 159 10.12 -16.72 -10.96
CA ALA A 159 11.11 -15.88 -11.61
C ALA A 159 12.41 -15.83 -10.80
N ALA A 160 13.55 -15.85 -11.50
CA ALA A 160 14.86 -15.72 -10.90
C ALA A 160 15.25 -14.23 -10.78
N TYR A 161 15.98 -13.88 -9.73
CA TYR A 161 16.65 -12.60 -9.62
C TYR A 161 18.08 -12.77 -9.10
N GLU A 162 18.97 -11.97 -9.65
CA GLU A 162 20.37 -11.98 -9.26
C GLU A 162 20.58 -11.13 -8.01
N LYS A 163 21.38 -11.64 -7.09
CA LYS A 163 21.95 -10.94 -5.94
C LYS A 163 23.44 -10.79 -6.15
N GLU A 164 24.08 -9.97 -5.34
CA GLU A 164 25.54 -9.84 -5.33
C GLU A 164 26.26 -11.20 -5.14
N TYR A 165 25.63 -12.14 -4.43
CA TYR A 165 26.14 -13.48 -4.16
C TYR A 165 25.07 -14.55 -4.49
N GLY A 166 24.88 -14.82 -5.80
CA GLY A 166 24.03 -15.91 -6.28
C GLY A 166 22.64 -15.50 -6.75
N THR A 167 21.88 -16.49 -7.22
CA THR A 167 20.52 -16.33 -7.73
C THR A 167 19.52 -16.78 -6.68
N ASP A 168 18.48 -15.98 -6.45
CA ASP A 168 17.33 -16.36 -5.62
C ASP A 168 16.08 -16.44 -6.51
N LEU A 169 15.02 -17.09 -6.02
CA LEU A 169 13.79 -17.30 -6.77
C LEU A 169 12.61 -16.69 -6.03
N PHE A 170 11.85 -15.88 -6.75
CA PHE A 170 10.53 -15.41 -6.31
C PHE A 170 9.41 -16.24 -6.92
N GLN A 171 8.30 -16.32 -6.21
CA GLN A 171 7.07 -16.98 -6.61
C GLN A 171 5.86 -16.09 -6.38
N MET A 172 4.86 -16.26 -7.25
CA MET A 172 3.51 -15.72 -7.12
C MET A 172 2.53 -16.82 -7.48
N GLN A 173 1.41 -16.95 -6.75
CA GLN A 173 0.37 -17.92 -7.08
C GLN A 173 -0.23 -17.62 -8.45
N GLU A 174 -0.54 -18.65 -9.23
CA GLU A 174 -0.99 -18.48 -10.63
C GLU A 174 -2.34 -17.78 -10.77
N ASP A 175 -3.16 -17.79 -9.73
CA ASP A 175 -4.47 -17.12 -9.65
C ASP A 175 -4.42 -15.71 -9.03
N ALA A 176 -3.24 -15.25 -8.62
CA ALA A 176 -3.05 -13.96 -7.93
C ALA A 176 -3.31 -12.74 -8.81
N VAL A 177 -3.05 -12.88 -10.12
CA VAL A 177 -3.26 -11.81 -11.11
C VAL A 177 -3.97 -12.42 -12.32
N LYS A 178 -5.05 -11.79 -12.76
CA LYS A 178 -5.79 -12.21 -13.96
C LYS A 178 -5.23 -11.51 -15.20
N PRO A 179 -5.35 -12.16 -16.39
CA PRO A 179 -4.93 -11.54 -17.63
C PRO A 179 -5.53 -10.13 -17.84
N GLY A 180 -4.67 -9.18 -18.21
CA GLY A 180 -5.06 -7.78 -18.46
C GLY A 180 -5.25 -6.92 -17.22
N GLN A 181 -5.15 -7.45 -16.00
CA GLN A 181 -5.20 -6.62 -14.80
C GLN A 181 -3.99 -5.70 -14.70
N LYS A 182 -4.23 -4.46 -14.30
CA LYS A 182 -3.20 -3.45 -14.03
C LYS A 182 -2.63 -3.63 -12.63
N VAL A 183 -1.33 -3.81 -12.56
CA VAL A 183 -0.60 -4.14 -11.33
C VAL A 183 0.33 -3.00 -10.96
N LEU A 184 0.25 -2.55 -9.72
CA LEU A 184 1.26 -1.68 -9.09
C LEU A 184 2.12 -2.54 -8.15
N ILE A 185 3.42 -2.60 -8.44
CA ILE A 185 4.38 -3.33 -7.62
C ILE A 185 4.91 -2.40 -6.53
N VAL A 186 4.94 -2.89 -5.27
CA VAL A 186 5.36 -2.08 -4.12
C VAL A 186 6.41 -2.82 -3.28
N ASP A 187 7.44 -2.09 -2.87
CA ASP A 187 8.41 -2.52 -1.87
C ASP A 187 8.93 -1.31 -1.10
N ASP A 188 9.66 -1.56 -0.02
CA ASP A 188 10.23 -0.48 0.80
C ASP A 188 11.38 0.25 0.10
N ILE A 189 12.26 -0.49 -0.57
CA ILE A 189 13.48 0.08 -1.13
C ILE A 189 13.78 -0.47 -2.52
N ILE A 190 14.26 0.39 -3.40
CA ILE A 190 14.90 -0.03 -4.64
C ILE A 190 16.42 0.15 -4.53
N ALA A 191 17.16 -0.94 -4.74
CA ALA A 191 18.61 -0.95 -4.80
C ALA A 191 19.07 -1.17 -6.24
N THR A 192 19.39 -2.39 -6.62
CA THR A 192 19.80 -2.76 -7.98
C THR A 192 18.63 -3.04 -8.93
N GLY A 193 17.38 -3.00 -8.46
CA GLY A 193 16.17 -3.26 -9.25
C GLY A 193 15.88 -4.73 -9.55
N GLY A 194 16.75 -5.66 -9.17
CA GLY A 194 16.59 -7.09 -9.50
C GLY A 194 15.31 -7.72 -8.95
N SER A 195 14.97 -7.46 -7.69
CA SER A 195 13.76 -7.97 -7.06
C SER A 195 12.48 -7.42 -7.73
N ALA A 196 12.47 -6.12 -8.03
CA ALA A 196 11.35 -5.47 -8.70
C ALA A 196 11.14 -6.01 -10.12
N LYS A 197 12.25 -6.23 -10.87
CA LYS A 197 12.19 -6.84 -12.19
C LYS A 197 11.65 -8.25 -12.15
N ALA A 198 12.12 -9.08 -11.23
CA ALA A 198 11.59 -10.45 -11.07
C ALA A 198 10.09 -10.45 -10.74
N ALA A 199 9.62 -9.53 -9.92
CA ALA A 199 8.19 -9.37 -9.65
C ALA A 199 7.41 -8.97 -10.91
N ALA A 200 7.96 -8.08 -11.75
CA ALA A 200 7.38 -7.73 -13.04
C ALA A 200 7.31 -8.93 -14.00
N ASP A 201 8.36 -9.74 -14.03
CA ASP A 201 8.39 -10.95 -14.86
C ASP A 201 7.32 -11.96 -14.41
N LEU A 202 7.05 -12.09 -13.11
CA LEU A 202 5.93 -12.90 -12.59
C LEU A 202 4.59 -12.36 -13.06
N VAL A 203 4.36 -11.05 -12.95
CA VAL A 203 3.12 -10.41 -13.43
C VAL A 203 2.93 -10.64 -14.93
N LYS A 204 4.00 -10.49 -15.73
CA LYS A 204 3.98 -10.74 -17.18
C LYS A 204 3.69 -12.21 -17.50
N GLN A 205 4.26 -13.18 -16.75
CA GLN A 205 3.96 -14.60 -16.90
C GLN A 205 2.47 -14.91 -16.69
N LEU A 206 1.83 -14.21 -15.74
CA LEU A 206 0.40 -14.33 -15.47
C LEU A 206 -0.47 -13.50 -16.45
N LYS A 207 0.15 -12.85 -17.46
CA LYS A 207 -0.50 -11.99 -18.45
C LYS A 207 -1.14 -10.74 -17.85
N GLY A 208 -0.66 -10.28 -16.68
CA GLY A 208 -0.98 -8.99 -16.11
C GLY A 208 -0.15 -7.88 -16.76
N GLU A 209 -0.55 -6.64 -16.55
CA GLU A 209 0.11 -5.43 -17.03
C GLU A 209 0.73 -4.68 -15.84
N VAL A 210 2.06 -4.54 -15.82
CA VAL A 210 2.73 -3.71 -14.81
C VAL A 210 2.54 -2.24 -15.17
N MET A 211 1.72 -1.53 -14.41
CA MET A 211 1.43 -0.13 -14.64
C MET A 211 2.42 0.83 -13.96
N GLY A 212 3.16 0.33 -12.98
CA GLY A 212 4.13 1.12 -12.25
C GLY A 212 4.75 0.42 -11.06
N TYR A 213 5.67 1.13 -10.43
CA TYR A 213 6.34 0.75 -9.19
C TYR A 213 6.24 1.88 -8.16
N LEU A 214 6.14 1.51 -6.90
CA LEU A 214 6.15 2.43 -5.77
C LEU A 214 7.09 1.90 -4.68
N PHE A 215 8.13 2.68 -4.38
CA PHE A 215 9.08 2.41 -3.31
C PHE A 215 9.04 3.54 -2.28
N ILE A 216 9.36 3.23 -1.03
CA ILE A 216 9.53 4.26 0.00
C ILE A 216 10.85 4.98 -0.21
N LEU A 217 11.93 4.23 -0.45
CA LEU A 217 13.30 4.74 -0.60
C LEU A 217 13.99 4.21 -1.84
N GLU A 218 15.03 4.90 -2.27
CA GLU A 218 16.02 4.45 -3.27
C GLU A 218 17.41 4.47 -2.67
N ILE A 219 18.24 3.44 -2.95
CA ILE A 219 19.66 3.48 -2.59
C ILE A 219 20.41 4.23 -3.67
N PRO A 220 21.02 5.39 -3.33
CA PRO A 220 21.77 6.17 -4.31
C PRO A 220 22.93 5.38 -4.95
N GLY A 221 23.18 5.62 -6.24
CA GLY A 221 24.32 5.06 -6.97
C GLY A 221 24.16 3.62 -7.47
N LEU A 222 23.04 2.91 -7.13
CA LEU A 222 22.80 1.57 -7.64
C LEU A 222 21.93 1.51 -8.91
N ASN A 223 21.34 2.65 -9.30
CA ASN A 223 20.61 2.84 -10.57
C ASN A 223 19.53 1.79 -10.85
N GLY A 224 18.85 1.32 -9.80
CA GLY A 224 17.89 0.20 -9.93
C GLY A 224 16.74 0.46 -10.88
N LYS A 225 16.35 1.72 -11.07
CA LYS A 225 15.29 2.14 -12.01
C LYS A 225 15.61 1.81 -13.46
N GLU A 226 16.89 1.80 -13.85
CA GLU A 226 17.32 1.49 -15.22
C GLU A 226 16.92 0.06 -15.67
N LYS A 227 16.67 -0.86 -14.71
CA LYS A 227 16.24 -2.23 -15.00
C LYS A 227 14.72 -2.39 -15.13
N LEU A 228 13.95 -1.33 -15.00
CA LEU A 228 12.49 -1.41 -14.90
C LEU A 228 11.75 -1.07 -16.21
N ASP A 229 12.42 -1.25 -17.37
CA ASP A 229 11.82 -1.18 -18.72
C ASP A 229 11.04 0.14 -18.97
N ASP A 230 11.53 1.30 -18.51
CA ASP A 230 10.87 2.63 -18.59
C ASP A 230 9.45 2.69 -18.00
N ILE A 231 9.08 1.71 -17.19
CA ILE A 231 7.79 1.69 -16.49
C ILE A 231 7.79 2.77 -15.40
N PRO A 232 6.72 3.55 -15.25
CA PRO A 232 6.64 4.61 -14.24
C PRO A 232 7.05 4.12 -12.84
N THR A 233 8.08 4.72 -12.29
CA THR A 233 8.65 4.36 -10.98
C THR A 233 8.62 5.56 -10.05
N VAL A 234 7.96 5.41 -8.92
CA VAL A 234 7.78 6.46 -7.91
C VAL A 234 8.59 6.11 -6.67
N ILE A 235 9.38 7.05 -6.22
CA ILE A 235 10.06 7.02 -4.92
C ILE A 235 9.30 7.97 -3.98
N MET A 236 8.83 7.45 -2.86
CA MET A 236 8.00 8.21 -1.93
C MET A 236 8.80 9.30 -1.21
N LEU A 237 9.98 8.95 -0.71
CA LEU A 237 10.86 9.83 0.05
C LEU A 237 12.19 9.97 -0.71
N GLU A 238 12.17 10.80 -1.75
CA GLU A 238 13.39 11.16 -2.48
C GLU A 238 14.33 11.93 -1.56
N ASP A 239 15.65 11.74 -1.70
CA ASP A 239 16.70 12.40 -0.91
C ASP A 239 16.56 12.20 0.61
N ALA A 240 16.18 11.00 1.03
CA ALA A 240 16.06 10.64 2.45
C ALA A 240 17.30 9.87 2.91
#